data_73c8180dbe8227d2bac850ed886e655f
#
_entry.id   73c8180dbe8227d2bac850ed886e655f
#
_cell.length_a   1.000
_cell.length_b   1.000
_cell.length_c   1.000
_cell.angle_alpha   90.00
_cell.angle_beta   90.00
_cell.angle_gamma   90.00
#
_symmetry.space_group_name_H-M   'P 1'
#
loop_
_entity.id
_entity.type
_entity.pdbx_description
1 polymer ?
#
loop_
_entity_poly.entity_id
_entity_poly.type
_entity_poly.pdbx_seq_one_letter_code
_entity_poly.pdbx_strand_id
1 'polypeptide(L)'
;MKCRFCHNKTENLFISLGNSPLANSYLKEVDLKQTEPFYPLNVYVCDTCFYVQAQEVVTPDHIFSDYDYFSSYSPTWLEHSKLYAEKMIDKLDLNINSRVVELASNDGYLLQYFIQRKIPVLGVEPAANVAAVAIEKGIDTEVIFFGEETAKILLEKKMGADLLIGNN
;
A
#
# COMPACT_ATOMS: atom_id res chain seq x y z
N MET A 1 -19.52 -14.22 3.56
CA MET A 1 -18.04 -14.11 3.61
C MET A 1 -17.55 -14.21 5.04
N LYS A 2 -16.24 -14.28 5.28
CA LYS A 2 -15.66 -14.18 6.64
C LYS A 2 -15.21 -12.74 6.90
N CYS A 3 -15.39 -12.26 8.11
CA CYS A 3 -14.84 -10.99 8.56
C CYS A 3 -13.31 -11.10 8.64
N ARG A 4 -12.58 -10.15 8.06
CA ARG A 4 -11.10 -10.14 8.05
C ARG A 4 -10.51 -9.90 9.45
N PHE A 5 -11.27 -9.24 10.34
CA PHE A 5 -10.81 -8.92 11.69
C PHE A 5 -11.13 -10.01 12.74
N CYS A 6 -12.39 -10.43 12.85
CA CYS A 6 -12.80 -11.39 13.89
C CYS A 6 -13.12 -12.79 13.37
N HIS A 7 -12.99 -13.04 12.07
CA HIS A 7 -13.23 -14.30 11.37
C HIS A 7 -14.65 -14.86 11.43
N ASN A 8 -15.59 -14.16 12.07
CA ASN A 8 -17.00 -14.54 12.09
C ASN A 8 -17.64 -14.41 10.69
N LYS A 9 -18.72 -15.17 10.49
CA LYS A 9 -19.52 -15.06 9.26
C LYS A 9 -20.09 -13.65 9.13
N THR A 10 -20.02 -13.05 7.96
CA THR A 10 -20.53 -11.72 7.65
C THR A 10 -21.45 -11.82 6.44
N GLU A 11 -22.71 -11.43 6.60
CA GLU A 11 -23.76 -11.49 5.58
C GLU A 11 -24.51 -10.17 5.42
N ASN A 12 -24.31 -9.21 6.31
CA ASN A 12 -24.94 -7.89 6.29
C ASN A 12 -24.35 -7.04 5.18
N LEU A 13 -25.07 -6.97 4.06
CA LEU A 13 -24.76 -6.05 2.97
C LEU A 13 -25.08 -4.62 3.43
N PHE A 14 -24.05 -3.79 3.56
CA PHE A 14 -24.21 -2.37 3.87
C PHE A 14 -24.62 -1.57 2.64
N ILE A 15 -23.90 -1.75 1.53
CA ILE A 15 -24.19 -1.10 0.26
C ILE A 15 -23.68 -1.94 -0.91
N SER A 16 -24.43 -1.95 -2.01
CA SER A 16 -23.97 -2.43 -3.30
C SER A 16 -23.79 -1.23 -4.24
N LEU A 17 -22.57 -1.06 -4.74
CA LEU A 17 -22.22 -0.02 -5.71
C LEU A 17 -22.29 -0.53 -7.16
N GLY A 18 -22.95 -1.68 -7.38
CA GLY A 18 -23.07 -2.32 -8.67
C GLY A 18 -21.81 -3.09 -9.06
N ASN A 19 -21.55 -3.17 -10.35
CA ASN A 19 -20.38 -3.80 -10.92
C ASN A 19 -19.44 -2.75 -11.50
N SER A 20 -18.12 -2.93 -11.30
CA SER A 20 -17.08 -2.04 -11.78
C SER A 20 -15.90 -2.85 -12.31
N PRO A 21 -15.12 -2.34 -13.27
CA PRO A 21 -13.80 -2.88 -13.56
C PRO A 21 -12.87 -2.63 -12.38
N LEU A 22 -11.68 -3.24 -12.39
CA LEU A 22 -10.66 -2.99 -11.36
C LEU A 22 -10.15 -1.54 -11.44
N ALA A 23 -9.94 -0.91 -10.28
CA ALA A 23 -9.37 0.42 -10.21
C ALA A 23 -7.94 0.42 -10.76
N ASN A 24 -7.56 1.51 -11.47
CA ASN A 24 -6.24 1.70 -12.10
C ASN A 24 -5.82 0.60 -13.10
N SER A 25 -6.76 -0.23 -13.55
CA SER A 25 -6.53 -1.20 -14.62
C SER A 25 -6.86 -0.55 -15.97
N TYR A 26 -5.93 0.27 -16.45
CA TYR A 26 -6.11 1.02 -17.70
C TYR A 26 -6.04 0.10 -18.92
N LEU A 27 -7.01 0.27 -19.83
CA LEU A 27 -7.07 -0.50 -21.07
C LEU A 27 -6.02 0.02 -22.06
N LYS A 28 -5.26 -0.89 -22.65
CA LYS A 28 -4.40 -0.63 -23.79
C LYS A 28 -5.23 -0.71 -25.07
N GLU A 29 -4.74 -0.17 -26.20
CA GLU A 29 -5.44 -0.18 -27.49
C GLU A 29 -5.87 -1.59 -27.93
N VAL A 30 -5.04 -2.59 -27.63
CA VAL A 30 -5.33 -3.99 -27.96
C VAL A 30 -6.51 -4.55 -27.14
N ASP A 31 -6.70 -4.06 -25.91
CA ASP A 31 -7.72 -4.52 -24.97
C ASP A 31 -9.10 -3.98 -25.33
N LEU A 32 -9.19 -2.87 -26.08
CA LEU A 32 -10.46 -2.30 -26.55
C LEU A 32 -11.26 -3.23 -27.46
N LYS A 33 -10.61 -4.30 -27.98
CA LYS A 33 -11.24 -5.33 -28.81
C LYS A 33 -11.63 -6.59 -28.03
N GLN A 34 -11.41 -6.60 -26.71
CA GLN A 34 -11.66 -7.72 -25.82
C GLN A 34 -12.78 -7.38 -24.85
N THR A 35 -13.27 -8.40 -24.14
CA THR A 35 -14.27 -8.21 -23.07
C THR A 35 -13.56 -7.72 -21.80
N GLU A 36 -13.96 -6.57 -21.31
CA GLU A 36 -13.50 -6.07 -20.01
C GLU A 36 -14.26 -6.78 -18.88
N PRO A 37 -13.56 -7.37 -17.89
CA PRO A 37 -14.22 -7.98 -16.76
C PRO A 37 -14.75 -6.93 -15.77
N PHE A 38 -15.99 -7.13 -15.30
CA PHE A 38 -16.63 -6.33 -14.27
C PHE A 38 -16.86 -7.17 -13.02
N TYR A 39 -16.58 -6.60 -11.86
CA TYR A 39 -16.68 -7.27 -10.56
C TYR A 39 -17.71 -6.58 -9.67
N PRO A 40 -18.46 -7.33 -8.82
CA PRO A 40 -19.39 -6.73 -7.88
C PRO A 40 -18.62 -5.91 -6.82
N LEU A 41 -19.03 -4.66 -6.62
CA LEU A 41 -18.50 -3.78 -5.60
C LEU A 41 -19.49 -3.70 -4.43
N ASN A 42 -19.44 -4.69 -3.57
CA ASN A 42 -20.30 -4.83 -2.40
C ASN A 42 -19.50 -4.57 -1.11
N VAL A 43 -20.09 -3.81 -0.20
CA VAL A 43 -19.54 -3.51 1.11
C VAL A 43 -20.40 -4.18 2.18
N TYR A 44 -19.76 -4.84 3.14
CA TYR A 44 -20.42 -5.58 4.21
C TYR A 44 -20.01 -5.05 5.58
N VAL A 45 -20.91 -5.18 6.56
CA VAL A 45 -20.67 -4.90 7.98
C VAL A 45 -20.70 -6.20 8.77
N CYS A 46 -19.72 -6.44 9.59
CA CYS A 46 -19.71 -7.58 10.51
C CYS A 46 -20.64 -7.34 11.69
N ASP A 47 -21.57 -8.25 11.95
CA ASP A 47 -22.52 -8.15 13.07
C ASP A 47 -21.87 -8.29 14.45
N THR A 48 -20.66 -8.86 14.50
CA THR A 48 -19.96 -9.14 15.77
C THR A 48 -19.03 -8.01 16.19
N CYS A 49 -18.23 -7.48 15.25
CA CYS A 49 -17.21 -6.48 15.56
C CYS A 49 -17.40 -5.15 14.82
N PHE A 50 -18.44 -5.04 14.01
CA PHE A 50 -18.82 -3.86 13.23
C PHE A 50 -17.77 -3.42 12.20
N TYR A 51 -16.79 -4.27 11.90
CA TYR A 51 -15.82 -4.01 10.86
C TYR A 51 -16.48 -3.93 9.48
N VAL A 52 -16.23 -2.83 8.77
CA VAL A 52 -16.75 -2.58 7.42
C VAL A 52 -15.70 -3.01 6.40
N GLN A 53 -16.08 -3.84 5.44
CA GLN A 53 -15.15 -4.38 4.45
C GLN A 53 -15.80 -4.57 3.08
N ALA A 54 -15.03 -4.30 2.02
CA ALA A 54 -15.43 -4.68 0.67
C ALA A 54 -15.32 -6.20 0.47
N GLN A 55 -16.21 -6.73 -0.37
CA GLN A 55 -16.12 -8.11 -0.83
C GLN A 55 -14.83 -8.30 -1.65
N GLU A 56 -14.06 -9.31 -1.31
CA GLU A 56 -12.91 -9.71 -2.10
C GLU A 56 -13.38 -10.62 -3.25
N VAL A 57 -13.13 -10.19 -4.45
CA VAL A 57 -13.55 -10.89 -5.69
C VAL A 57 -12.37 -11.29 -6.56
N VAL A 58 -11.21 -10.67 -6.34
CA VAL A 58 -9.92 -10.98 -6.97
C VAL A 58 -8.83 -10.95 -5.92
N THR A 59 -7.75 -11.68 -6.15
CA THR A 59 -6.62 -11.70 -5.22
C THR A 59 -5.83 -10.39 -5.30
N PRO A 60 -5.13 -9.97 -4.22
CA PRO A 60 -4.25 -8.82 -4.24
C PRO A 60 -3.19 -8.89 -5.33
N ASP A 61 -2.62 -10.08 -5.59
CA ASP A 61 -1.62 -10.29 -6.65
C ASP A 61 -2.16 -9.88 -8.02
N HIS A 62 -3.43 -10.15 -8.30
CA HIS A 62 -4.05 -9.79 -9.58
C HIS A 62 -4.21 -8.28 -9.77
N ILE A 63 -4.34 -7.52 -8.67
CA ILE A 63 -4.57 -6.08 -8.71
C ILE A 63 -3.24 -5.30 -8.65
N PHE A 64 -2.29 -5.77 -7.82
CA PHE A 64 -1.15 -4.96 -7.38
C PHE A 64 0.22 -5.47 -7.85
N SER A 65 0.32 -6.54 -8.66
CA SER A 65 1.62 -7.01 -9.15
C SER A 65 2.22 -6.09 -10.23
N ASP A 66 1.38 -5.44 -11.02
CA ASP A 66 1.72 -4.40 -11.98
C ASP A 66 0.72 -3.25 -11.80
N TYR A 67 1.20 -2.09 -11.35
CA TYR A 67 0.31 -1.02 -10.90
C TYR A 67 0.67 0.30 -11.54
N ASP A 68 -0.26 0.89 -12.29
CA ASP A 68 -0.03 2.08 -13.12
C ASP A 68 -0.15 3.42 -12.37
N TYR A 69 -0.17 3.41 -11.04
CA TYR A 69 -0.26 4.62 -10.24
C TYR A 69 1.05 4.93 -9.53
N PHE A 70 1.66 6.07 -9.86
CA PHE A 70 2.88 6.59 -9.24
C PHE A 70 2.55 7.80 -8.37
N SER A 71 2.78 7.68 -7.07
CA SER A 71 2.43 8.72 -6.08
C SER A 71 3.24 10.01 -6.25
N SER A 72 4.45 9.94 -6.82
CA SER A 72 5.29 11.10 -7.11
C SER A 72 4.77 12.01 -8.23
N TYR A 73 3.69 11.65 -8.91
CA TYR A 73 3.15 12.43 -10.02
C TYR A 73 2.59 13.80 -9.58
N SER A 74 2.06 13.91 -8.35
CA SER A 74 1.45 15.13 -7.84
C SER A 74 2.43 16.00 -7.04
N PRO A 75 2.82 17.20 -7.51
CA PRO A 75 3.68 18.11 -6.75
C PRO A 75 3.09 18.50 -5.39
N THR A 76 1.77 18.69 -5.31
CA THR A 76 1.08 19.02 -4.06
C THR A 76 1.18 17.87 -3.05
N TRP A 77 1.07 16.63 -3.53
CA TRP A 77 1.23 15.46 -2.69
C TRP A 77 2.68 15.29 -2.20
N LEU A 78 3.65 15.57 -3.06
CA LEU A 78 5.06 15.57 -2.68
C LEU A 78 5.38 16.60 -1.60
N GLU A 79 4.85 17.83 -1.72
CA GLU A 79 5.04 18.87 -0.70
C GLU A 79 4.38 18.47 0.64
N HIS A 80 3.16 17.92 0.61
CA HIS A 80 2.51 17.37 1.80
C HIS A 80 3.36 16.27 2.46
N SER A 81 3.89 15.34 1.66
CA SER A 81 4.74 14.24 2.14
C SER A 81 6.03 14.74 2.77
N LYS A 82 6.64 15.77 2.18
CA LYS A 82 7.82 16.43 2.75
C LYS A 82 7.53 17.04 4.12
N LEU A 83 6.48 17.84 4.22
CA LEU A 83 6.08 18.47 5.49
C LEU A 83 5.73 17.42 6.56
N TYR A 84 5.10 16.32 6.16
CA TYR A 84 4.84 15.20 7.05
C TYR A 84 6.14 14.56 7.55
N ALA A 85 7.07 14.25 6.66
CA ALA A 85 8.35 13.65 7.01
C ALA A 85 9.14 14.56 7.99
N GLU A 86 9.26 15.84 7.69
CA GLU A 86 9.93 16.81 8.56
C GLU A 86 9.28 16.84 9.96
N LYS A 87 7.95 16.92 10.02
CA LYS A 87 7.22 16.87 11.29
C LYS A 87 7.45 15.59 12.09
N MET A 88 7.51 14.43 11.42
CA MET A 88 7.74 13.15 12.11
C MET A 88 9.19 13.01 12.58
N ILE A 89 10.16 13.49 11.81
CA ILE A 89 11.56 13.53 12.21
C ILE A 89 11.72 14.32 13.52
N ASP A 90 11.16 15.52 13.56
CA ASP A 90 11.25 16.39 14.75
C ASP A 90 10.47 15.81 15.94
N LYS A 91 9.26 15.33 15.70
CA LYS A 91 8.36 14.81 16.76
C LYS A 91 8.91 13.57 17.46
N LEU A 92 9.57 12.69 16.71
CA LEU A 92 10.05 11.39 17.18
C LEU A 92 11.57 11.35 17.36
N ASP A 93 12.25 12.49 17.17
CA ASP A 93 13.73 12.60 17.24
C ASP A 93 14.45 11.56 16.37
N LEU A 94 13.92 11.36 15.13
CA LEU A 94 14.47 10.36 14.23
C LEU A 94 15.83 10.81 13.69
N ASN A 95 16.77 9.86 13.68
CA ASN A 95 18.15 10.13 13.28
C ASN A 95 18.77 8.92 12.56
N ILE A 96 20.06 8.97 12.30
CA ILE A 96 20.80 7.92 11.57
C ILE A 96 20.73 6.53 12.23
N ASN A 97 20.38 6.43 13.49
CA ASN A 97 20.21 5.16 14.21
C ASN A 97 18.76 4.67 14.20
N SER A 98 17.83 5.47 13.69
CA SER A 98 16.42 5.13 13.52
C SER A 98 16.19 4.42 12.20
N ARG A 99 15.02 3.77 12.05
CA ARG A 99 14.55 3.22 10.77
C ARG A 99 13.08 3.57 10.55
N VAL A 100 12.78 4.07 9.36
CA VAL A 100 11.40 4.30 8.90
C VAL A 100 11.03 3.21 7.91
N VAL A 101 9.91 2.55 8.16
CA VAL A 101 9.34 1.54 7.23
C VAL A 101 8.01 2.06 6.72
N GLU A 102 7.82 2.03 5.40
CA GLU A 102 6.54 2.38 4.77
C GLU A 102 5.95 1.16 4.06
N LEU A 103 4.69 0.85 4.38
CA LEU A 103 3.90 -0.19 3.74
C LEU A 103 3.16 0.40 2.54
N ALA A 104 3.15 -0.32 1.42
CA ALA A 104 2.68 0.17 0.13
C ALA A 104 3.40 1.47 -0.24
N SER A 105 4.73 1.42 -0.20
CA SER A 105 5.61 2.61 -0.31
C SER A 105 5.63 3.23 -1.69
N ASN A 106 4.98 2.58 -2.66
CA ASN A 106 4.88 3.03 -4.04
C ASN A 106 6.27 3.35 -4.63
N ASP A 107 6.42 4.44 -5.36
CA ASP A 107 7.68 4.87 -6.00
C ASP A 107 8.63 5.64 -5.05
N GLY A 108 8.44 5.48 -3.72
CA GLY A 108 9.26 6.12 -2.69
C GLY A 108 8.97 7.60 -2.47
N TYR A 109 7.81 8.06 -2.87
CA TYR A 109 7.38 9.46 -2.81
C TYR A 109 7.55 10.10 -1.42
N LEU A 110 7.37 9.33 -0.35
CA LEU A 110 7.51 9.80 1.03
C LEU A 110 8.91 9.49 1.61
N LEU A 111 9.41 8.26 1.42
CA LEU A 111 10.68 7.81 2.00
C LEU A 111 11.89 8.62 1.53
N GLN A 112 11.85 9.22 0.34
CA GLN A 112 12.91 10.08 -0.18
C GLN A 112 13.28 11.23 0.77
N TYR A 113 12.34 11.77 1.55
CA TYR A 113 12.59 12.88 2.47
C TYR A 113 13.31 12.45 3.75
N PHE A 114 13.14 11.20 4.18
CA PHE A 114 13.91 10.61 5.28
C PHE A 114 15.35 10.33 4.85
N ILE A 115 15.56 9.81 3.63
CA ILE A 115 16.92 9.59 3.07
C ILE A 115 17.70 10.90 2.97
N GLN A 116 17.07 12.00 2.56
CA GLN A 116 17.70 13.32 2.51
C GLN A 116 18.25 13.76 3.88
N ARG A 117 17.65 13.28 4.97
CA ARG A 117 18.09 13.50 6.36
C ARG A 117 19.00 12.37 6.89
N LYS A 118 19.46 11.46 6.01
CA LYS A 118 20.31 10.30 6.32
C LYS A 118 19.68 9.34 7.34
N ILE A 119 18.36 9.26 7.37
CA ILE A 119 17.61 8.32 8.20
C ILE A 119 17.41 7.05 7.38
N PRO A 120 17.83 5.86 7.88
CA PRO A 120 17.58 4.58 7.23
C PRO A 120 16.10 4.33 6.96
N VAL A 121 15.78 3.86 5.76
CA VAL A 121 14.41 3.56 5.34
C VAL A 121 14.28 2.16 4.77
N LEU A 122 13.06 1.65 4.76
CA LEU A 122 12.68 0.45 4.04
C LEU A 122 11.27 0.65 3.45
N GLY A 123 11.14 0.53 2.14
CA GLY A 123 9.87 0.39 1.46
C GLY A 123 9.43 -1.07 1.41
N VAL A 124 8.14 -1.31 1.55
CA VAL A 124 7.50 -2.61 1.27
C VAL A 124 6.44 -2.36 0.23
N GLU A 125 6.70 -2.79 -1.02
CA GLU A 125 5.83 -2.50 -2.16
C GLU A 125 5.68 -3.73 -3.05
N PRO A 126 4.47 -4.29 -3.20
CA PRO A 126 4.28 -5.51 -4.01
C PRO A 126 4.36 -5.26 -5.52
N ALA A 127 4.08 -4.04 -6.00
CA ALA A 127 4.11 -3.71 -7.42
C ALA A 127 5.56 -3.54 -7.90
N ALA A 128 6.08 -4.53 -8.62
CA ALA A 128 7.48 -4.55 -9.04
C ALA A 128 7.88 -3.36 -9.92
N ASN A 129 6.99 -2.91 -10.81
CA ASN A 129 7.23 -1.76 -11.69
C ASN A 129 7.38 -0.45 -10.90
N VAL A 130 6.58 -0.26 -9.86
CA VAL A 130 6.59 0.94 -9.01
C VAL A 130 7.78 0.89 -8.04
N ALA A 131 8.01 -0.27 -7.41
CA ALA A 131 9.16 -0.51 -6.54
C ALA A 131 10.50 -0.27 -7.25
N ALA A 132 10.61 -0.64 -8.53
CA ALA A 132 11.82 -0.39 -9.32
C ALA A 132 12.18 1.10 -9.36
N VAL A 133 11.20 2.00 -9.48
CA VAL A 133 11.42 3.45 -9.44
C VAL A 133 11.93 3.92 -8.08
N ALA A 134 11.41 3.35 -6.99
CA ALA A 134 11.92 3.64 -5.65
C ALA A 134 13.38 3.19 -5.48
N ILE A 135 13.71 1.98 -5.95
CA ILE A 135 15.07 1.43 -5.91
C ILE A 135 16.05 2.29 -6.74
N GLU A 136 15.65 2.74 -7.92
CA GLU A 136 16.45 3.66 -8.75
C GLU A 136 16.72 4.99 -8.05
N LYS A 137 15.83 5.46 -7.20
CA LYS A 137 16.02 6.65 -6.33
C LYS A 137 16.91 6.37 -5.12
N GLY A 138 17.40 5.15 -4.93
CA GLY A 138 18.24 4.73 -3.81
C GLY A 138 17.45 4.40 -2.53
N ILE A 139 16.19 4.07 -2.65
CA ILE A 139 15.32 3.66 -1.55
C ILE A 139 15.33 2.14 -1.46
N ASP A 140 15.84 1.60 -0.34
CA ASP A 140 15.76 0.17 -0.08
C ASP A 140 14.29 -0.26 -0.06
N THR A 141 13.94 -1.23 -0.94
CA THR A 141 12.55 -1.66 -1.10
C THR A 141 12.49 -3.18 -1.25
N GLU A 142 11.70 -3.82 -0.40
CA GLU A 142 11.33 -5.24 -0.52
C GLU A 142 10.08 -5.36 -1.39
N VAL A 143 10.17 -6.13 -2.49
CA VAL A 143 9.05 -6.33 -3.43
C VAL A 143 8.21 -7.51 -2.96
N ILE A 144 7.39 -7.27 -1.95
CA ILE A 144 6.56 -8.29 -1.29
C ILE A 144 5.23 -7.70 -0.82
N PHE A 145 4.22 -8.57 -0.68
CA PHE A 145 3.02 -8.22 0.08
C PHE A 145 3.30 -8.24 1.57
N PHE A 146 2.85 -7.19 2.27
CA PHE A 146 2.97 -7.15 3.72
C PHE A 146 1.87 -7.96 4.41
N GLY A 147 2.25 -8.77 5.38
CA GLY A 147 1.38 -9.59 6.19
C GLY A 147 2.11 -10.12 7.42
N GLU A 148 1.45 -10.92 8.23
CA GLU A 148 2.03 -11.43 9.48
C GLU A 148 3.33 -12.21 9.24
N GLU A 149 3.36 -13.10 8.25
CA GLU A 149 4.54 -13.90 7.95
C GLU A 149 5.71 -13.06 7.43
N THR A 150 5.44 -12.12 6.52
CA THR A 150 6.48 -11.23 6.00
C THR A 150 6.99 -10.26 7.06
N ALA A 151 6.13 -9.82 7.99
CA ALA A 151 6.56 -9.03 9.15
C ALA A 151 7.54 -9.80 10.04
N LYS A 152 7.28 -11.09 10.31
CA LYS A 152 8.19 -11.97 11.06
C LYS A 152 9.54 -12.09 10.36
N ILE A 153 9.54 -12.34 9.05
CA ILE A 153 10.76 -12.43 8.24
C ILE A 153 11.57 -11.12 8.30
N LEU A 154 10.92 -9.98 8.19
CA LEU A 154 11.59 -8.67 8.28
C LEU A 154 12.18 -8.43 9.68
N LEU A 155 11.50 -8.86 10.74
CA LEU A 155 12.04 -8.78 12.11
C LEU A 155 13.25 -9.70 12.31
N GLU A 156 13.24 -10.92 11.77
CA GLU A 156 14.38 -11.85 11.80
C GLU A 156 15.61 -11.25 11.08
N LYS A 157 15.37 -10.54 9.97
CA LYS A 157 16.41 -9.76 9.26
C LYS A 157 16.85 -8.47 10.00
N LYS A 158 16.33 -8.20 11.19
CA LYS A 158 16.56 -6.98 11.98
C LYS A 158 16.11 -5.70 11.26
N MET A 159 15.03 -5.80 10.48
CA MET A 159 14.44 -4.68 9.76
C MET A 159 13.22 -4.07 10.48
N GLY A 160 13.26 -4.08 11.83
CA GLY A 160 12.23 -3.41 12.65
C GLY A 160 12.22 -1.89 12.45
N ALA A 161 11.08 -1.26 12.73
CA ALA A 161 10.86 0.17 12.52
C ALA A 161 10.75 0.94 13.84
N ASP A 162 11.34 2.14 13.89
CA ASP A 162 11.05 3.16 14.90
C ASP A 162 9.79 3.96 14.49
N LEU A 163 9.56 4.11 13.19
CA LEU A 163 8.34 4.64 12.62
C LEU A 163 7.85 3.72 11.51
N LEU A 164 6.64 3.17 11.68
CA LEU A 164 5.94 2.40 10.66
C LEU A 164 4.81 3.26 10.07
N ILE A 165 4.82 3.42 8.75
CA ILE A 165 3.86 4.22 8.02
C ILE A 165 3.03 3.30 7.11
N GLY A 166 1.73 3.53 7.05
CA GLY A 166 0.81 2.88 6.12
C GLY A 166 -0.19 3.92 5.63
N ASN A 167 0.09 4.52 4.50
CA ASN A 167 -0.81 5.43 3.83
C ASN A 167 -1.70 4.67 2.85
N ASN A 168 -2.91 5.16 2.67
CA ASN A 168 -3.82 4.64 1.66
C ASN A 168 -3.82 5.55 0.45
#